data_0d792d23c89c3e20b32add6e39cc8ad2
#
_entry.id   0d792d23c89c3e20b32add6e39cc8ad2
#
_cell.length_a   1.000
_cell.length_b   1.000
_cell.length_c   1.000
_cell.angle_alpha   90.00
_cell.angle_beta   90.00
_cell.angle_gamma   90.00
#
_symmetry.space_group_name_H-M   'P 1'
#
loop_
_entity.id
_entity.type
_entity.pdbx_description
1 polymer ?
#
loop_
_entity_poly.entity_id
_entity_poly.type
_entity_poly.pdbx_seq_one_letter_code
_entity_poly.pdbx_strand_id
1 'polypeptide(L)'
;MIAELISVGTELLMGQILDTNSQYLSQELNAMGFDVYYKSTVGDNPERMKQAFALALSRSDIVITTGGLGPTEDDITKEMM
;
A
#
# COMPACT_ATOMS: atom_id res chain seq x y z
N MET A 1 11.34 0.18 12.58
CA MET A 1 11.01 0.82 11.31
C MET A 1 9.51 0.75 11.06
N ILE A 2 8.93 1.84 10.65
CA ILE A 2 7.50 1.92 10.38
C ILE A 2 7.25 1.64 8.90
N ALA A 3 6.37 0.69 8.64
CA ALA A 3 5.95 0.35 7.29
C ALA A 3 4.49 0.76 7.08
N GLU A 4 4.19 1.18 5.89
CA GLU A 4 2.84 1.56 5.52
C GLU A 4 2.43 0.82 4.25
N LEU A 5 1.19 0.32 4.23
CA LEU A 5 0.65 -0.40 3.10
C LEU A 5 -0.46 0.42 2.45
N ILE A 6 -0.39 0.56 1.14
CA ILE A 6 -1.42 1.23 0.35
C ILE A 6 -1.95 0.25 -0.69
N SER A 7 -3.22 -0.08 -0.57
CA SER A 7 -3.89 -0.96 -1.53
C SER A 7 -4.62 -0.09 -2.55
N VAL A 8 -4.41 -0.35 -3.82
CA VAL A 8 -4.99 0.43 -4.90
C VAL A 8 -6.01 -0.42 -5.64
N GLY A 9 -7.21 0.09 -5.76
CA GLY A 9 -8.27 -0.59 -6.49
C GLY A 9 -9.64 -0.09 -6.08
N THR A 10 -10.43 0.32 -7.05
CA THR A 10 -11.78 0.79 -6.78
C THR A 10 -12.62 -0.31 -6.15
N GLU A 11 -12.46 -1.54 -6.59
CA GLU A 11 -13.18 -2.68 -6.04
C GLU A 11 -12.83 -2.95 -4.59
N LEU A 12 -11.59 -2.70 -4.19
CA LEU A 12 -11.16 -2.83 -2.79
C LEU A 12 -11.78 -1.72 -1.95
N LEU A 13 -11.76 -0.51 -2.48
CA LEU A 13 -12.29 0.65 -1.77
C LEU A 13 -13.78 0.51 -1.53
N MET A 14 -14.50 -0.07 -2.48
CA MET A 14 -15.94 -0.26 -2.39
C MET A 14 -16.33 -1.52 -1.61
N GLY A 15 -15.36 -2.29 -1.17
CA GLY A 15 -15.62 -3.50 -0.41
C GLY A 15 -16.13 -4.67 -1.24
N GLN A 16 -15.90 -4.63 -2.55
CA GLN A 16 -16.38 -5.68 -3.45
C GLN A 16 -15.57 -6.96 -3.36
N ILE A 17 -14.29 -6.83 -2.97
CA ILE A 17 -13.43 -8.00 -2.77
C ILE A 17 -12.62 -7.78 -1.49
N LEU A 18 -12.10 -8.87 -0.95
CA LEU A 18 -11.26 -8.81 0.25
C LEU A 18 -9.83 -8.46 -0.12
N ASP A 19 -9.19 -7.66 0.73
CA ASP A 19 -7.79 -7.30 0.55
C ASP A 19 -6.89 -8.28 1.30
N THR A 20 -6.80 -9.49 0.79
CA THR A 20 -6.00 -10.54 1.42
C THR A 20 -4.51 -10.30 1.25
N ASN A 21 -4.10 -9.61 0.18
CA ASN A 21 -2.68 -9.31 -0.05
C ASN A 21 -2.14 -8.38 1.03
N SER A 22 -2.92 -7.37 1.40
CA SER A 22 -2.52 -6.44 2.44
C SER A 22 -2.36 -7.17 3.77
N GLN A 23 -3.27 -8.07 4.08
CA GLN A 23 -3.21 -8.85 5.30
C GLN A 23 -1.96 -9.72 5.33
N TYR A 24 -1.68 -10.41 4.24
CA TYR A 24 -0.51 -11.26 4.13
C TYR A 24 0.78 -10.46 4.28
N LEU A 25 0.86 -9.32 3.59
CA LEU A 25 2.05 -8.47 3.67
C LEU A 25 2.27 -7.90 5.06
N SER A 26 1.20 -7.55 5.77
CA SER A 26 1.32 -7.08 7.14
C SER A 26 1.97 -8.15 8.03
N GLN A 27 1.55 -9.39 7.88
CA GLN A 27 2.10 -10.49 8.66
C GLN A 27 3.56 -10.72 8.34
N GLU A 28 3.92 -10.69 7.07
CA GLU A 28 5.31 -10.87 6.64
C GLU A 28 6.21 -9.75 7.13
N LEU A 29 5.73 -8.52 7.05
CA LEU A 29 6.51 -7.37 7.50
C LEU A 29 6.73 -7.41 9.01
N ASN A 30 5.71 -7.79 9.76
CA ASN A 30 5.85 -7.94 11.20
C ASN A 30 6.86 -9.03 11.56
N ALA A 31 6.86 -10.11 10.80
CA ALA A 31 7.80 -11.21 11.01
C ALA A 31 9.25 -10.76 10.76
N MET A 32 9.44 -9.78 9.87
CA MET A 32 10.76 -9.24 9.58
C MET A 32 11.17 -8.09 10.51
N GLY A 33 10.32 -7.73 11.46
CA GLY A 33 10.64 -6.70 12.43
C GLY A 33 10.16 -5.30 12.07
N PHE A 34 9.34 -5.16 11.05
CA PHE A 34 8.74 -3.87 10.71
C PHE A 34 7.42 -3.68 11.45
N ASP A 35 7.17 -2.46 11.87
CA ASP A 35 5.92 -2.10 12.51
C ASP A 35 4.97 -1.54 11.46
N VAL A 36 3.89 -2.26 11.19
CA VAL A 36 2.88 -1.80 10.23
C VAL A 36 1.84 -0.98 10.97
N TYR A 37 2.03 0.34 10.98
CA TYR A 37 1.15 1.24 11.70
C TYR A 37 0.00 1.75 10.85
N TYR A 38 0.19 1.81 9.54
CA TYR A 38 -0.79 2.42 8.67
C TYR A 38 -1.13 1.51 7.50
N LYS A 39 -2.40 1.39 7.21
CA LYS A 39 -2.90 0.69 6.04
C LYS A 39 -3.98 1.56 5.42
N SER A 40 -3.91 1.77 4.11
CA SER A 40 -4.87 2.59 3.39
C SER A 40 -5.34 1.87 2.15
N THR A 41 -6.56 2.19 1.73
CA THR A 41 -7.08 1.71 0.46
C THR A 41 -7.52 2.93 -0.34
N VAL A 42 -7.05 3.03 -1.58
CA VAL A 42 -7.43 4.14 -2.46
C VAL A 42 -8.01 3.59 -3.74
N GLY A 43 -8.94 4.35 -4.32
CA GLY A 43 -9.50 4.02 -5.61
C GLY A 43 -8.47 4.27 -6.72
N ASP A 44 -8.82 3.83 -7.92
CA ASP A 44 -7.97 3.97 -9.09
C ASP A 44 -8.06 5.39 -9.64
N ASN A 45 -7.49 6.34 -8.90
CA ASN A 45 -7.54 7.76 -9.20
C ASN A 45 -6.16 8.35 -8.96
N PRO A 46 -5.49 8.90 -9.99
CA PRO A 46 -4.11 9.38 -9.86
C PRO A 46 -3.93 10.44 -8.77
N GLU A 47 -4.88 11.35 -8.64
CA GLU A 47 -4.78 12.41 -7.62
C GLU A 47 -4.82 11.84 -6.22
N ARG A 48 -5.72 10.92 -5.96
CA ARG A 48 -5.84 10.32 -4.64
C ARG A 48 -4.66 9.44 -4.32
N MET A 49 -4.17 8.71 -5.32
CA MET A 49 -2.97 7.90 -5.16
C MET A 49 -1.78 8.76 -4.79
N LYS A 50 -1.62 9.89 -5.47
CA LYS A 50 -0.54 10.82 -5.22
C LYS A 50 -0.60 11.38 -3.80
N GLN A 51 -1.78 11.76 -3.36
CA GLN A 51 -1.97 12.26 -2.00
C GLN A 51 -1.65 11.20 -0.97
N ALA A 52 -2.11 9.97 -1.19
CA ALA A 52 -1.85 8.87 -0.27
C ALA A 52 -0.35 8.57 -0.17
N PHE A 53 0.34 8.56 -1.30
CA PHE A 53 1.77 8.30 -1.32
C PHE A 53 2.54 9.42 -0.61
N ALA A 54 2.19 10.66 -0.86
CA ALA A 54 2.86 11.79 -0.24
C ALA A 54 2.70 11.74 1.28
N LEU A 55 1.50 11.46 1.75
CA LEU A 55 1.25 11.34 3.17
C LEU A 55 2.03 10.18 3.79
N ALA A 56 2.01 9.04 3.12
CA ALA A 56 2.69 7.85 3.61
C ALA A 56 4.20 8.08 3.72
N LEU A 57 4.79 8.68 2.70
CA LEU A 57 6.23 8.96 2.70
C LEU A 57 6.63 9.97 3.77
N SER A 58 5.70 10.82 4.20
CA SER A 58 5.99 11.82 5.22
C SER A 58 6.06 11.23 6.62
N ARG A 59 5.48 10.03 6.84
CA ARG A 59 5.35 9.46 8.18
C ARG A 59 5.86 8.04 8.34
N SER A 60 6.27 7.40 7.25
CA SER A 60 6.70 6.00 7.30
C SER A 60 8.06 5.85 6.66
N ASP A 61 8.79 4.85 7.12
CA ASP A 61 10.13 4.56 6.59
C ASP A 61 10.05 3.80 5.27
N ILE A 62 9.05 2.95 5.15
CA ILE A 62 8.84 2.11 3.97
C ILE A 62 7.38 2.18 3.58
N VAL A 63 7.12 2.39 2.30
CA VAL A 63 5.76 2.39 1.76
C VAL A 63 5.66 1.32 0.69
N ILE A 64 4.70 0.42 0.85
CA ILE A 64 4.48 -0.67 -0.09
C ILE A 64 3.09 -0.52 -0.68
N THR A 65 3.01 -0.52 -2.00
CA THR A 65 1.72 -0.44 -2.69
C THR A 65 1.39 -1.77 -3.35
N THR A 66 0.11 -2.12 -3.35
CA THR A 66 -0.36 -3.36 -3.96
C THR A 66 -1.56 -3.09 -4.84
N GLY A 67 -1.72 -3.93 -5.85
CA GLY A 67 -2.93 -4.01 -6.67
C GLY A 67 -3.08 -2.91 -7.68
N GLY A 68 -4.06 -3.09 -8.49
CA GLY A 68 -4.74 -2.04 -9.26
C GLY A 68 -4.11 -1.54 -10.53
N LEU A 69 -2.83 -1.64 -10.71
CA LEU A 69 -2.19 -0.88 -11.79
C LEU A 69 -1.71 -1.73 -12.95
N GLY A 70 -1.76 -3.04 -12.82
CA GLY A 70 -1.27 -3.95 -13.84
C GLY A 70 0.01 -4.64 -13.44
N PRO A 71 0.61 -5.42 -14.34
CA PRO A 71 1.66 -6.37 -13.96
C PRO A 71 3.02 -5.76 -13.62
N THR A 72 3.27 -4.51 -13.93
CA THR A 72 4.59 -3.91 -13.72
C THR A 72 4.66 -2.97 -12.54
N GLU A 73 3.59 -2.78 -11.83
CA GLU A 73 3.48 -1.71 -10.84
C GLU A 73 4.22 -2.00 -9.56
N ASP A 74 4.53 -3.23 -9.29
CA ASP A 74 5.27 -3.57 -8.09
C ASP A 74 6.65 -2.91 -8.07
N ASP A 75 7.21 -2.66 -9.25
CA ASP A 75 8.51 -2.02 -9.35
C ASP A 75 8.47 -0.57 -8.91
N ILE A 76 7.34 0.09 -9.11
CA ILE A 76 7.18 1.49 -8.72
C ILE A 76 7.34 1.65 -7.22
N THR A 77 6.85 0.70 -6.47
CA THR A 77 6.94 0.74 -5.01
C THR A 77 8.39 0.80 -4.55
N LYS A 78 9.27 0.07 -5.20
CA LYS A 78 10.67 0.03 -4.83
C LYS A 78 11.35 1.37 -5.07
N GLU A 79 10.96 2.07 -6.09
CA GLU A 79 11.57 3.35 -6.41
C GLU A 79 11.17 4.45 -5.43
N MET A 80 10.07 4.26 -4.73
CA MET A 80 9.60 5.24 -3.77
C MET A 80 10.30 5.13 -2.43
N MET A 81 10.99 4.07 -2.23
CA MET A 81 11.75 3.85 -1.01
C MET A 81 13.18 4.29 -1.16
#